data_b5fb086276a53715e5a0237ad5797865
#
_entry.id   b5fb086276a53715e5a0237ad5797865
#
_cell.length_a   1.000
_cell.length_b   1.000
_cell.length_c   1.000
_cell.angle_alpha   90.00
_cell.angle_beta   90.00
_cell.angle_gamma   90.00
#
_symmetry.space_group_name_H-M   'P 1'
#
loop_
_entity.id
_entity.type
_entity.pdbx_description
1 polymer ?
#
loop_
_entity_poly.entity_id
_entity_poly.type
_entity_poly.pdbx_seq_one_letter_code
_entity_poly.pdbx_strand_id
1 'polypeptide(L)' 'MMSQLVEEASKKIPSVPHLVNVVSKRVRQLNAGHKPMVDVIGRMGFADIALKEIIEGKLSFELKPRDENES' A
#
# COMPACT_ATOMS: atom_id res chain seq x y z
N MET A 1 -9.18 3.52 8.05
CA MET A 1 -7.76 3.13 8.00
C MET A 1 -7.22 3.11 9.42
N MET A 2 -6.50 2.07 9.78
CA MET A 2 -5.99 1.93 11.14
C MET A 2 -4.71 2.73 11.31
N SER A 3 -4.67 3.61 12.30
CA SER A 3 -3.51 4.49 12.48
C SER A 3 -2.24 3.70 12.80
N GLN A 4 -2.37 2.57 13.48
CA GLN A 4 -1.22 1.74 13.76
C GLN A 4 -0.58 1.22 12.47
N LEU A 5 -1.39 0.83 11.51
CA LEU A 5 -0.87 0.37 10.23
C LEU A 5 -0.21 1.51 9.48
N VAL A 6 -0.77 2.71 9.56
CA VAL A 6 -0.17 3.87 8.91
C VAL A 6 1.20 4.14 9.51
N GLU A 7 1.33 4.08 10.83
CA GLU A 7 2.61 4.30 11.47
C GLU A 7 3.65 3.29 11.04
N GLU A 8 3.28 2.02 11.01
CA GLU A 8 4.22 0.99 10.61
C GLU A 8 4.61 1.12 9.15
N ALA A 9 3.64 1.42 8.30
CA ALA A 9 3.92 1.57 6.88
C ALA A 9 4.81 2.79 6.62
N SER A 10 4.66 3.85 7.40
CA SER A 10 5.47 5.04 7.19
C SER A 10 6.92 4.83 7.56
N LYS A 11 7.23 3.80 8.33
CA LYS A 11 8.60 3.42 8.58
C LYS A 11 9.25 2.82 7.35
N LYS A 12 8.45 2.20 6.49
CA LYS A 12 8.94 1.63 5.24
C LYS A 12 8.97 2.67 4.14
N ILE A 13 8.00 3.58 4.14
CA ILE A 13 7.91 4.64 3.14
C ILE A 13 7.81 5.97 3.90
N PRO A 14 8.94 6.62 4.18
CA PRO A 14 8.93 7.83 5.00
C PRO A 14 8.23 9.02 4.36
N SER A 15 8.10 9.03 3.05
CA SER A 15 7.44 10.13 2.37
C SER A 15 5.93 9.90 2.39
N VAL A 16 5.20 10.79 3.05
CA VAL A 16 3.75 10.67 3.14
C VAL A 16 3.08 10.70 1.76
N PRO A 17 3.43 11.63 0.87
CA PRO A 17 2.83 11.61 -0.47
C PRO A 17 3.10 10.31 -1.22
N HIS A 18 4.31 9.78 -1.07
CA HIS A 18 4.64 8.52 -1.72
C HIS A 18 3.81 7.37 -1.14
N LEU A 19 3.70 7.35 0.18
CA LEU A 19 2.91 6.32 0.86
C LEU A 19 1.45 6.38 0.40
N VAL A 20 0.88 7.57 0.32
CA VAL A 20 -0.49 7.74 -0.11
C VAL A 20 -0.66 7.23 -1.54
N ASN A 21 0.30 7.53 -2.41
CA ASN A 21 0.23 7.07 -3.80
C ASN A 21 0.28 5.55 -3.90
N VAL A 22 1.16 4.92 -3.14
CA VAL A 22 1.28 3.47 -3.15
C VAL A 22 0.00 2.82 -2.66
N VAL A 23 -0.54 3.33 -1.56
CA VAL A 23 -1.78 2.80 -1.01
C VAL A 23 -2.92 2.98 -1.99
N SER A 24 -3.03 4.15 -2.60
CA SER A 24 -4.11 4.44 -3.53
C SER A 24 -4.06 3.51 -4.75
N LYS A 25 -2.87 3.29 -5.27
CA LYS A 25 -2.73 2.38 -6.42
C LYS A 25 -3.15 0.97 -6.04
N ARG A 26 -2.73 0.52 -4.87
CA ARG A 26 -3.06 -0.84 -4.46
C ARG A 26 -4.55 -0.99 -4.19
N VAL A 27 -5.17 0.04 -3.62
CA VAL A 27 -6.61 0.02 -3.39
C VAL A 27 -7.34 -0.16 -4.72
N ARG A 28 -6.90 0.54 -5.75
CA ARG A 28 -7.51 0.38 -7.07
C ARG A 28 -7.36 -1.03 -7.60
N GLN A 29 -6.19 -1.62 -7.41
CA GLN A 29 -5.95 -2.98 -7.86
C GLN A 29 -6.83 -3.96 -7.11
N LEU A 30 -6.92 -3.81 -5.81
CA LEU A 30 -7.77 -4.69 -5.00
C LEU A 30 -9.23 -4.54 -5.40
N ASN A 31 -9.64 -3.32 -5.68
CA ASN A 31 -11.00 -3.07 -6.10
C ASN A 31 -11.30 -3.66 -7.48
N ALA A 32 -10.26 -3.82 -8.29
CA ALA A 32 -10.39 -4.42 -9.62
C ALA A 32 -10.34 -5.94 -9.60
N GLY A 33 -10.17 -6.53 -8.43
CA GLY A 33 -10.22 -7.98 -8.30
C GLY A 33 -8.90 -8.66 -7.99
N HIS A 34 -7.83 -7.89 -7.78
CA HIS A 34 -6.56 -8.49 -7.40
C HIS A 34 -6.65 -9.05 -5.99
N LYS A 35 -6.03 -10.17 -5.77
CA LYS A 35 -6.10 -10.81 -4.47
C LYS A 35 -5.09 -10.21 -3.50
N PRO A 36 -5.47 -10.07 -2.24
CA PRO A 36 -4.50 -9.62 -1.24
C PRO A 36 -3.34 -10.60 -1.11
N MET A 37 -2.17 -10.05 -0.85
CA MET A 37 -0.97 -10.86 -0.67
C MET A 37 -0.67 -11.11 0.81
N VAL A 38 -1.58 -10.73 1.69
CA VAL A 38 -1.47 -10.97 3.12
C VAL A 38 -2.76 -11.55 3.62
N ASP A 39 -2.73 -12.15 4.79
CA ASP A 39 -3.94 -12.67 5.41
C ASP A 39 -4.84 -11.52 5.82
N VAL A 40 -6.08 -11.59 5.40
CA VAL A 40 -7.08 -10.60 5.79
C VAL A 40 -7.76 -11.12 7.05
N ILE A 41 -7.60 -10.41 8.14
CA ILE A 41 -8.14 -10.81 9.43
C ILE A 41 -9.31 -9.90 9.75
N GLY A 42 -10.47 -10.48 9.94
CA GLY A 42 -11.65 -9.70 10.28
C GLY A 42 -12.05 -8.79 9.14
N ARG A 43 -12.52 -7.60 9.50
CA ARG A 43 -12.98 -6.64 8.50
C ARG A 43 -11.90 -5.62 8.21
N MET A 44 -11.14 -5.87 7.22
CA MET A 44 -10.11 -4.93 6.79
C MET A 44 -10.55 -4.30 5.48
N GLY A 45 -10.50 -2.98 5.44
CA GLY A 45 -10.72 -2.29 4.17
C GLY A 45 -9.53 -2.47 3.25
N PHE A 46 -9.70 -2.12 1.98
CA PHE A 46 -8.62 -2.25 1.02
C PHE A 46 -7.41 -1.42 1.40
N ALA A 47 -7.63 -0.24 1.99
CA ALA A 47 -6.51 0.58 2.41
C ALA A 47 -5.70 -0.10 3.52
N ASP A 48 -6.39 -0.74 4.45
CA ASP A 48 -5.70 -1.45 5.53
C ASP A 48 -4.93 -2.65 4.98
N ILE A 49 -5.52 -3.34 4.02
CA ILE A 49 -4.84 -4.46 3.37
C ILE A 49 -3.57 -3.97 2.67
N ALA A 50 -3.68 -2.85 1.94
CA ALA A 50 -2.53 -2.29 1.25
C ALA A 50 -1.43 -1.90 2.24
N LEU A 51 -1.79 -1.29 3.36
CA LEU A 51 -0.81 -0.93 4.37
C LEU A 51 -0.13 -2.16 4.94
N LYS A 52 -0.89 -3.21 5.21
CA LYS A 52 -0.30 -4.44 5.72
C LYS A 52 0.65 -5.06 4.71
N GLU A 53 0.30 -5.00 3.44
CA GLU A 53 1.17 -5.52 2.39
C GLU A 53 2.50 -4.76 2.36
N ILE A 54 2.46 -3.45 2.57
CA ILE A 54 3.67 -2.65 2.64
C ILE A 54 4.51 -3.05 3.84
N ILE A 55 3.86 -3.19 4.99
CA ILE A 55 4.56 -3.53 6.23
C ILE A 55 5.27 -4.87 6.11
N GLU A 56 4.63 -5.84 5.47
CA GLU A 56 5.19 -7.18 5.36
C GLU A 56 6.10 -7.33 4.15
N GLY A 57 6.31 -6.25 3.41
CA GLY A 57 7.21 -6.30 2.28
C GLY A 57 6.68 -7.06 1.09
N LYS A 58 5.36 -7.24 1.00
CA LYS A 58 4.75 -7.96 -0.10
C LYS A 58 4.50 -7.07 -1.30
N LEU A 59 4.44 -5.76 -1.09
CA LEU A 59 4.09 -4.82 -2.12
C LEU A 59 5.32 -4.04 -2.55
N SER A 60 5.56 -4.00 -3.85
CA SER A 60 6.69 -3.25 -4.38
C SER A 60 6.35 -1.76 -4.36
N PHE A 61 7.26 -0.96 -3.83
CA PHE A 61 7.02 0.48 -3.74
C PHE A 61 8.32 1.26 -3.94
N GLU A 62 9.06 0.92 -4.95
CA GLU A 62 10.33 1.58 -5.18
C GLU A 62 10.15 3.07 -5.36
N LEU A 63 11.02 3.84 -4.73
CA LEU A 63 11.02 5.27 -4.88
C LEU A 63 11.98 5.62 -6.01
N LYS A 64 11.48 5.63 -7.21
CA LYS A 64 12.29 5.91 -8.37
C LYS A 64 12.10 7.32 -8.86
N PRO A 65 13.08 7.87 -9.57
CA PRO A 65 12.85 9.11 -10.30
C PRO A 65 11.67 8.90 -11.23
N ARG A 66 10.92 9.95 -11.46
CA ARG A 66 9.75 9.83 -12.27
C ARG A 66 10.09 9.34 -13.67
N ASP A 67 9.31 8.44 -14.16
CA ASP A 67 9.50 7.88 -15.47
C ASP A 67 8.36 8.34 -16.35
N GLU A 68 8.65 9.10 -17.36
CA GLU A 68 7.62 9.64 -18.22
C GLU A 68 6.85 8.56 -18.92
N ASN A 69 7.43 7.43 -19.11
CA ASN A 69 6.75 6.37 -19.84
C ASN A 69 5.78 5.62 -18.98
N GLU A 70 5.71 5.97 -17.75
CA GLU A 70 4.88 5.26 -16.85
C GLU A 70 3.47 5.64 -16.95
N SER A 71 3.05 6.48 -17.58
CA SER A 71 1.69 6.96 -17.55
C SER A 71 0.62 5.92 -17.62
#